data_fff7a2650e5e251b0685eb256e696dce
#
_entry.id   fff7a2650e5e251b0685eb256e696dce
#
_cell.length_a   1.000
_cell.length_b   1.000
_cell.length_c   1.000
_cell.angle_alpha   90.00
_cell.angle_beta   90.00
_cell.angle_gamma   90.00
#
_symmetry.space_group_name_H-M   'P 1'
#
loop_
_entity.id
_entity.type
_entity.pdbx_description
1 polymer ?
#
loop_
_entity_poly.entity_id
_entity_poly.type
_entity_poly.pdbx_seq_one_letter_code
_entity_poly.pdbx_strand_id
1 'polypeptide(L)'
;MKLFKNMYLYLFLFVLIGLSIFLGFKEAINYIVLGLLTFLLILSFYFLITYVYNLVISLFGFKNLKRDYDIIEDKTKFLLLVAAHNEENVIRETIKNLKEIDYKKELFDICIVSDNSTDKTTQIAMEENVKVIDTIQKKFEREGVGKPAGLQYALRELGFEKVKDNYDMVMILDADNFVSTNILKEVNSQFIAKNKPEVIQTYLDSKNYNSLMGLAYSAVFWTNNRFMQAARYRIGLPNSIGGTGFCVTSEYLINSGGFNYKTLTEDLEMEIEIIRNGGRVLWNDFASIYDEKPDKLKMSMVQRHRWAKGHFYVGFMNFIPLLKLFFKSFNIKYLDKVFFLMTMGRSAHFIIMMFVVSLQGIYLLLNNKSNEILNNLHLEGITTFVNDNFLFLGITNGILLGYSFIFLPLYAIFARIKDINIIRNVIAFLYYVITDFIVQTYALFNWKEQGTWIRTPHVKNEVETLNDEIVIDKENKINE
;
A
#
# COMPACT_ATOMS: atom_id res chain seq x y z
N MET A 1 -21.20 15.08 -8.73
CA MET A 1 -21.59 15.96 -9.86
C MET A 1 -20.44 16.27 -10.81
N LYS A 2 -19.19 16.58 -10.36
CA LYS A 2 -18.02 16.79 -11.24
C LYS A 2 -17.57 15.52 -11.99
N LEU A 3 -17.75 14.32 -11.41
CA LEU A 3 -17.39 13.04 -12.05
C LEU A 3 -18.18 12.82 -13.36
N PHE A 4 -19.46 13.13 -13.36
CA PHE A 4 -20.30 13.06 -14.55
C PHE A 4 -19.88 14.04 -15.64
N LYS A 5 -19.33 15.21 -15.29
CA LYS A 5 -18.88 16.22 -16.27
C LYS A 5 -17.65 15.73 -17.04
N ASN A 6 -16.73 15.00 -16.39
CA ASN A 6 -15.53 14.44 -17.04
C ASN A 6 -15.84 13.13 -17.79
N MET A 7 -16.79 12.34 -17.34
CA MET A 7 -17.30 11.18 -18.07
C MET A 7 -17.96 11.63 -19.39
N TYR A 8 -18.66 12.76 -19.38
CA TYR A 8 -19.18 13.40 -20.60
C TYR A 8 -18.06 13.87 -21.53
N LEU A 9 -16.92 14.32 -21.02
CA LEU A 9 -15.78 14.67 -21.85
C LEU A 9 -15.18 13.46 -22.58
N TYR A 10 -15.04 12.31 -21.90
CA TYR A 10 -14.57 11.08 -22.54
C TYR A 10 -15.60 10.50 -23.50
N LEU A 11 -16.87 10.54 -23.14
CA LEU A 11 -17.97 10.17 -24.04
C LEU A 11 -18.03 11.13 -25.25
N PHE A 12 -17.82 12.42 -25.03
CA PHE A 12 -17.74 13.44 -26.08
C PHE A 12 -16.54 13.23 -27.01
N LEU A 13 -15.37 12.89 -26.48
CA LEU A 13 -14.20 12.52 -27.28
C LEU A 13 -14.42 11.24 -28.06
N PHE A 14 -15.06 10.25 -27.46
CA PHE A 14 -15.44 9.01 -28.13
C PHE A 14 -16.48 9.25 -29.23
N VAL A 15 -17.46 10.12 -28.96
CA VAL A 15 -18.48 10.56 -29.95
C VAL A 15 -17.86 11.43 -31.03
N LEU A 16 -16.87 12.31 -30.72
CA LEU A 16 -16.14 13.10 -31.71
C LEU A 16 -15.33 12.22 -32.65
N ILE A 17 -14.69 11.16 -32.12
CA ILE A 17 -14.00 10.16 -32.93
C ILE A 17 -15.03 9.42 -33.82
N GLY A 18 -16.16 9.03 -33.28
CA GLY A 18 -17.26 8.42 -34.05
C GLY A 18 -17.86 9.34 -35.12
N LEU A 19 -18.06 10.61 -34.79
CA LEU A 19 -18.55 11.65 -35.73
C LEU A 19 -17.52 11.98 -36.82
N SER A 20 -16.22 11.99 -36.50
CA SER A 20 -15.14 12.20 -37.49
C SER A 20 -15.13 11.06 -38.52
N ILE A 21 -15.39 9.83 -38.07
CA ILE A 21 -15.57 8.65 -38.95
C ILE A 21 -16.78 8.82 -39.86
N PHE A 22 -17.88 9.37 -39.34
CA PHE A 22 -19.13 9.55 -40.10
C PHE A 22 -19.12 10.73 -41.08
N LEU A 23 -18.34 11.80 -40.77
CA LEU A 23 -18.32 13.05 -41.55
C LEU A 23 -17.32 13.06 -42.73
N GLY A 24 -16.67 11.93 -43.04
CA GLY A 24 -15.91 11.78 -44.30
C GLY A 24 -14.56 12.54 -44.43
N PHE A 25 -13.97 12.97 -43.29
CA PHE A 25 -12.63 13.54 -43.26
C PHE A 25 -11.55 12.45 -43.32
N LYS A 26 -11.36 11.82 -44.49
CA LYS A 26 -10.45 10.66 -44.67
C LYS A 26 -9.04 10.92 -44.10
N GLU A 27 -8.46 12.08 -44.37
CA GLU A 27 -7.09 12.41 -43.91
C GLU A 27 -7.03 12.64 -42.39
N ALA A 28 -7.99 13.36 -41.82
CA ALA A 28 -8.07 13.60 -40.37
C ALA A 28 -8.24 12.28 -39.59
N ILE A 29 -9.01 11.35 -40.09
CA ILE A 29 -9.19 10.01 -39.52
C ILE A 29 -7.85 9.25 -39.48
N ASN A 30 -7.08 9.29 -40.56
CA ASN A 30 -5.79 8.59 -40.65
C ASN A 30 -4.80 9.10 -39.57
N TYR A 31 -4.72 10.43 -39.36
CA TYR A 31 -3.86 11.02 -38.31
C TYR A 31 -4.37 10.69 -36.91
N ILE A 32 -5.69 10.65 -36.68
CA ILE A 32 -6.27 10.25 -35.38
C ILE A 32 -5.92 8.77 -35.09
N VAL A 33 -6.08 7.88 -36.07
CA VAL A 33 -5.72 6.46 -35.93
C VAL A 33 -4.24 6.29 -35.63
N LEU A 34 -3.36 7.00 -36.37
CA LEU A 34 -1.93 6.98 -36.11
C LEU A 34 -1.61 7.46 -34.69
N GLY A 35 -2.22 8.55 -34.25
CA GLY A 35 -2.06 9.08 -32.88
C GLY A 35 -2.49 8.07 -31.82
N LEU A 36 -3.63 7.41 -32.00
CA LEU A 36 -4.12 6.36 -31.10
C LEU A 36 -3.19 5.15 -31.07
N LEU A 37 -2.73 4.66 -32.24
CA LEU A 37 -1.79 3.53 -32.32
C LEU A 37 -0.46 3.85 -31.63
N THR A 38 0.07 5.06 -31.85
CA THR A 38 1.30 5.54 -31.20
C THR A 38 1.11 5.62 -29.68
N PHE A 39 -0.02 6.17 -29.22
CA PHE A 39 -0.35 6.22 -27.80
C PHE A 39 -0.46 4.83 -27.16
N LEU A 40 -1.17 3.88 -27.84
CA LEU A 40 -1.27 2.50 -27.37
C LEU A 40 0.10 1.81 -27.33
N LEU A 41 0.97 2.09 -28.28
CA LEU A 41 2.32 1.53 -28.30
C LEU A 41 3.15 2.05 -27.12
N ILE A 42 3.17 3.36 -26.88
CA ILE A 42 3.88 4.00 -25.75
C ILE A 42 3.34 3.42 -24.43
N LEU A 43 2.04 3.34 -24.27
CA LEU A 43 1.40 2.80 -23.06
C LEU A 43 1.74 1.33 -22.86
N SER A 44 1.80 0.54 -23.95
CA SER A 44 2.17 -0.89 -23.88
C SER A 44 3.63 -1.08 -23.45
N PHE A 45 4.56 -0.26 -23.92
CA PHE A 45 5.95 -0.27 -23.45
C PHE A 45 6.07 0.17 -21.99
N TYR A 46 5.31 1.18 -21.57
CA TYR A 46 5.25 1.58 -20.17
C TYR A 46 4.81 0.40 -19.27
N PHE A 47 3.75 -0.32 -19.66
CA PHE A 47 3.30 -1.51 -18.93
C PHE A 47 4.36 -2.61 -18.94
N LEU A 48 4.95 -2.91 -20.11
CA LEU A 48 6.01 -3.90 -20.20
C LEU A 48 7.13 -3.62 -19.19
N ILE A 49 7.66 -2.40 -19.16
CA ILE A 49 8.76 -2.00 -18.26
C ILE A 49 8.33 -2.16 -16.81
N THR A 50 7.17 -1.63 -16.43
CA THR A 50 6.71 -1.66 -15.04
C THR A 50 6.38 -3.07 -14.55
N TYR A 51 5.79 -3.91 -15.40
CA TYR A 51 5.44 -5.29 -15.01
C TYR A 51 6.64 -6.25 -15.08
N VAL A 52 7.59 -6.04 -15.98
CA VAL A 52 8.87 -6.77 -15.95
C VAL A 52 9.64 -6.43 -14.68
N TYR A 53 9.68 -5.16 -14.28
CA TYR A 53 10.26 -4.76 -13.00
C TYR A 53 9.58 -5.49 -11.82
N ASN A 54 8.25 -5.48 -11.76
CA ASN A 54 7.48 -6.19 -10.72
C ASN A 54 7.69 -7.71 -10.78
N LEU A 55 7.78 -8.30 -11.98
CA LEU A 55 8.11 -9.72 -12.15
C LEU A 55 9.47 -10.03 -11.51
N VAL A 56 10.51 -9.27 -11.86
CA VAL A 56 11.87 -9.48 -11.33
C VAL A 56 11.88 -9.41 -9.81
N ILE A 57 11.27 -8.38 -9.20
CA ILE A 57 11.17 -8.26 -7.74
C ILE A 57 10.43 -9.47 -7.14
N SER A 58 9.26 -9.83 -7.71
CA SER A 58 8.42 -10.90 -7.16
C SER A 58 9.07 -12.28 -7.17
N LEU A 59 10.02 -12.55 -8.07
CA LEU A 59 10.77 -13.81 -8.09
C LEU A 59 11.48 -14.09 -6.75
N PHE A 60 11.90 -13.04 -6.06
CA PHE A 60 12.52 -13.15 -4.73
C PHE A 60 11.51 -13.40 -3.61
N GLY A 61 10.22 -13.32 -3.87
CA GLY A 61 9.15 -13.58 -2.91
C GLY A 61 8.72 -15.06 -2.81
N PHE A 62 9.10 -15.95 -3.75
CA PHE A 62 8.62 -17.33 -3.74
C PHE A 62 9.19 -18.17 -2.59
N LYS A 63 10.40 -17.89 -2.15
CA LYS A 63 10.98 -18.54 -0.95
C LYS A 63 10.52 -17.78 0.30
N ASN A 64 10.25 -18.51 1.38
CA ASN A 64 10.04 -17.91 2.69
C ASN A 64 11.31 -17.17 3.13
N LEU A 65 11.16 -16.03 3.80
CA LEU A 65 12.29 -15.39 4.45
C LEU A 65 12.79 -16.31 5.56
N LYS A 66 14.11 -16.36 5.70
CA LYS A 66 14.76 -16.88 6.88
C LYS A 66 15.21 -15.70 7.73
N ARG A 67 15.12 -15.84 9.02
CA ARG A 67 15.66 -14.83 9.94
C ARG A 67 17.18 -14.71 9.69
N ASP A 68 17.65 -13.51 9.47
CA ASP A 68 19.05 -13.18 9.22
C ASP A 68 19.67 -12.38 10.38
N TYR A 69 19.14 -12.62 11.58
CA TYR A 69 19.58 -12.13 12.88
C TYR A 69 19.19 -13.14 13.97
N ASP A 70 19.96 -13.17 15.03
CA ASP A 70 19.65 -13.99 16.21
C ASP A 70 18.68 -13.26 17.13
N ILE A 71 17.82 -13.99 17.82
CA ILE A 71 17.02 -13.43 18.91
C ILE A 71 17.94 -13.16 20.09
N ILE A 72 17.93 -11.92 20.54
CA ILE A 72 18.79 -11.47 21.63
C ILE A 72 17.96 -11.05 22.84
N GLU A 73 18.63 -10.81 23.96
CA GLU A 73 18.01 -10.27 25.17
C GLU A 73 17.35 -8.92 24.91
N ASP A 74 16.23 -8.68 25.62
CA ASP A 74 15.46 -7.44 25.57
C ASP A 74 16.32 -6.27 26.06
N LYS A 75 16.56 -5.27 25.20
CA LYS A 75 17.40 -4.10 25.47
C LYS A 75 16.79 -2.79 24.97
N THR A 76 16.10 -2.84 23.82
CA THR A 76 15.50 -1.66 23.19
C THR A 76 14.30 -1.18 23.99
N LYS A 77 14.23 0.12 24.27
CA LYS A 77 13.07 0.72 24.93
C LYS A 77 12.05 1.20 23.94
N PHE A 78 10.79 0.77 24.11
CA PHE A 78 9.70 1.07 23.20
C PHE A 78 8.63 1.95 23.82
N LEU A 79 8.10 2.89 23.01
CA LEU A 79 6.83 3.56 23.28
C LEU A 79 5.81 3.08 22.25
N LEU A 80 4.75 2.41 22.71
CA LEU A 80 3.64 1.98 21.86
C LEU A 80 2.59 3.08 21.85
N LEU A 81 2.46 3.81 20.74
CA LEU A 81 1.43 4.83 20.54
C LEU A 81 0.26 4.23 19.76
N VAL A 82 -0.88 4.09 20.42
CA VAL A 82 -2.12 3.57 19.84
C VAL A 82 -3.05 4.73 19.55
N ALA A 83 -3.30 5.00 18.26
CA ALA A 83 -4.22 6.07 17.85
C ALA A 83 -5.67 5.56 17.87
N ALA A 84 -6.53 6.24 18.64
CA ALA A 84 -7.93 5.87 18.81
C ALA A 84 -8.86 7.06 18.60
N HIS A 85 -9.95 6.88 17.84
CA HIS A 85 -11.02 7.86 17.66
C HIS A 85 -12.38 7.15 17.62
N ASN A 86 -13.12 7.22 18.74
CA ASN A 86 -14.40 6.53 18.91
C ASN A 86 -14.30 5.01 18.72
N GLU A 87 -13.40 4.35 19.45
CA GLU A 87 -13.07 2.92 19.33
C GLU A 87 -13.48 2.12 20.59
N GLU A 88 -14.57 2.53 21.28
CA GLU A 88 -15.04 1.87 22.51
C GLU A 88 -15.29 0.37 22.37
N ASN A 89 -15.60 -0.10 21.15
CA ASN A 89 -15.90 -1.50 20.87
C ASN A 89 -14.66 -2.41 20.84
N VAL A 90 -13.48 -1.88 20.54
CA VAL A 90 -12.27 -2.69 20.27
C VAL A 90 -11.12 -2.36 21.22
N ILE A 91 -11.04 -1.15 21.77
CA ILE A 91 -9.87 -0.66 22.48
C ILE A 91 -9.49 -1.48 23.71
N ARG A 92 -10.47 -2.05 24.44
CA ARG A 92 -10.24 -2.87 25.63
C ARG A 92 -9.44 -4.13 25.29
N GLU A 93 -9.88 -4.86 24.26
CA GLU A 93 -9.23 -6.10 23.85
C GLU A 93 -7.86 -5.83 23.22
N THR A 94 -7.72 -4.73 22.50
CA THR A 94 -6.41 -4.26 21.99
C THR A 94 -5.43 -4.01 23.13
N ILE A 95 -5.84 -3.29 24.20
CA ILE A 95 -4.97 -3.04 25.36
C ILE A 95 -4.58 -4.36 26.06
N LYS A 96 -5.52 -5.29 26.21
CA LYS A 96 -5.23 -6.60 26.79
C LYS A 96 -4.18 -7.35 25.97
N ASN A 97 -4.35 -7.42 24.65
CA ASN A 97 -3.39 -8.04 23.75
C ASN A 97 -1.99 -7.40 23.85
N LEU A 98 -1.91 -6.06 23.93
CA LEU A 98 -0.63 -5.38 24.08
C LEU A 98 0.05 -5.67 25.44
N LYS A 99 -0.71 -5.92 26.50
CA LYS A 99 -0.17 -6.32 27.81
C LYS A 99 0.40 -7.75 27.79
N GLU A 100 -0.03 -8.61 26.86
CA GLU A 100 0.44 -9.98 26.70
C GLU A 100 1.77 -10.08 25.92
N ILE A 101 2.31 -8.98 25.42
CA ILE A 101 3.60 -8.98 24.70
C ILE A 101 4.69 -9.58 25.58
N ASP A 102 5.38 -10.59 25.04
CA ASP A 102 6.52 -11.27 25.68
C ASP A 102 7.78 -10.42 25.54
N TYR A 103 7.89 -9.41 26.39
CA TYR A 103 9.02 -8.49 26.48
C TYR A 103 9.10 -7.93 27.90
N LYS A 104 10.30 -7.55 28.37
CA LYS A 104 10.49 -6.97 29.72
C LYS A 104 9.58 -5.75 29.90
N LYS A 105 8.70 -5.79 30.92
CA LYS A 105 7.66 -4.77 31.11
C LYS A 105 8.23 -3.37 31.40
N GLU A 106 9.42 -3.29 31.97
CA GLU A 106 10.15 -2.05 32.23
C GLU A 106 10.78 -1.43 30.96
N LEU A 107 10.75 -2.14 29.82
CA LEU A 107 11.33 -1.68 28.56
C LEU A 107 10.28 -1.23 27.54
N PHE A 108 9.00 -1.22 27.88
CA PHE A 108 8.00 -0.63 27.00
C PHE A 108 6.83 -0.02 27.75
N ASP A 109 6.31 1.06 27.21
CA ASP A 109 5.12 1.74 27.69
C ASP A 109 4.02 1.72 26.64
N ILE A 110 2.76 1.53 27.06
CA ILE A 110 1.56 1.63 26.23
C ILE A 110 0.92 2.99 26.48
N CYS A 111 0.71 3.75 25.42
CA CYS A 111 0.05 5.06 25.46
C CYS A 111 -1.09 5.11 24.44
N ILE A 112 -2.31 5.22 24.94
CA ILE A 112 -3.50 5.40 24.12
C ILE A 112 -3.69 6.89 23.83
N VAL A 113 -3.72 7.24 22.55
CA VAL A 113 -4.02 8.59 22.08
C VAL A 113 -5.48 8.65 21.68
N SER A 114 -6.33 9.08 22.62
CA SER A 114 -7.76 9.27 22.38
C SER A 114 -7.99 10.61 21.66
N ASP A 115 -8.04 10.55 20.33
CA ASP A 115 -8.10 11.73 19.48
C ASP A 115 -9.54 12.15 19.19
N ASN A 116 -10.02 13.18 19.88
CA ASN A 116 -11.39 13.72 19.75
C ASN A 116 -12.49 12.64 19.94
N SER A 117 -12.26 11.66 20.81
CA SER A 117 -13.26 10.64 21.09
C SER A 117 -14.41 11.18 21.92
N THR A 118 -15.64 10.91 21.51
CA THR A 118 -16.87 11.34 22.18
C THR A 118 -17.64 10.16 22.80
N ASP A 119 -17.17 8.94 22.60
CA ASP A 119 -17.66 7.69 23.19
C ASP A 119 -16.87 7.32 24.47
N LYS A 120 -16.95 6.07 24.91
CA LYS A 120 -16.27 5.58 26.11
C LYS A 120 -14.79 5.21 25.89
N THR A 121 -14.20 5.49 24.74
CA THR A 121 -12.81 5.10 24.42
C THR A 121 -11.83 5.54 25.49
N THR A 122 -11.84 6.84 25.87
CA THR A 122 -10.96 7.40 26.92
C THR A 122 -11.18 6.73 28.25
N GLN A 123 -12.44 6.57 28.66
CA GLN A 123 -12.80 5.94 29.93
C GLN A 123 -12.28 4.51 30.00
N ILE A 124 -12.54 3.70 28.95
CA ILE A 124 -12.11 2.31 28.89
C ILE A 124 -10.58 2.20 28.99
N ALA A 125 -9.85 3.06 28.27
CA ALA A 125 -8.40 3.05 28.33
C ALA A 125 -7.85 3.39 29.73
N MET A 126 -8.49 4.33 30.45
CA MET A 126 -8.14 4.66 31.84
C MET A 126 -8.42 3.47 32.79
N GLU A 127 -9.56 2.79 32.64
CA GLU A 127 -9.90 1.60 33.41
C GLU A 127 -8.88 0.46 33.25
N GLU A 128 -8.25 0.38 32.07
CA GLU A 128 -7.20 -0.60 31.79
C GLU A 128 -5.81 -0.21 32.34
N ASN A 129 -5.68 0.91 33.11
CA ASN A 129 -4.44 1.34 33.75
C ASN A 129 -3.25 1.48 32.78
N VAL A 130 -3.48 2.00 31.58
CA VAL A 130 -2.44 2.42 30.63
C VAL A 130 -2.36 3.94 30.56
N LYS A 131 -1.27 4.47 30.03
CA LYS A 131 -1.16 5.91 29.80
C LYS A 131 -2.18 6.35 28.74
N VAL A 132 -2.91 7.42 29.04
CA VAL A 132 -3.92 7.97 28.12
C VAL A 132 -3.64 9.45 27.87
N ILE A 133 -3.65 9.85 26.62
CA ILE A 133 -3.62 11.23 26.17
C ILE A 133 -4.94 11.52 25.48
N ASP A 134 -5.71 12.45 26.02
CA ASP A 134 -7.01 12.86 25.52
C ASP A 134 -6.92 14.23 24.88
N THR A 135 -7.06 14.32 23.57
CA THR A 135 -6.93 15.58 22.83
C THR A 135 -8.08 16.55 23.08
N ILE A 136 -9.23 16.07 23.62
CA ILE A 136 -10.36 16.93 24.02
C ILE A 136 -9.98 17.87 25.17
N GLN A 137 -9.03 17.49 26.02
CA GLN A 137 -8.56 18.33 27.14
C GLN A 137 -7.87 19.62 26.69
N LYS A 138 -7.52 19.76 25.41
CA LYS A 138 -7.01 20.99 24.77
C LYS A 138 -5.84 21.64 25.49
N LYS A 139 -4.90 20.85 26.00
CA LYS A 139 -3.64 21.39 26.55
C LYS A 139 -2.83 22.16 25.52
N PHE A 140 -3.00 21.78 24.25
CA PHE A 140 -2.40 22.40 23.07
C PHE A 140 -3.45 22.53 21.98
N GLU A 141 -3.22 23.45 21.03
CA GLU A 141 -3.98 23.47 19.80
C GLU A 141 -3.63 22.22 18.97
N ARG A 142 -4.68 21.50 18.54
CA ARG A 142 -4.54 20.31 17.68
C ARG A 142 -4.44 20.77 16.22
N GLU A 143 -3.26 20.64 15.65
CA GLU A 143 -2.99 21.02 14.27
C GLU A 143 -3.15 19.83 13.33
N GLY A 144 -3.80 20.05 12.18
CA GLY A 144 -3.96 19.03 11.13
C GLY A 144 -5.19 18.13 11.30
N VAL A 145 -5.23 17.04 10.55
CA VAL A 145 -6.39 16.14 10.41
C VAL A 145 -5.96 14.69 10.58
N GLY A 146 -6.85 13.87 11.16
CA GLY A 146 -6.68 12.42 11.28
C GLY A 146 -5.59 11.99 12.26
N LYS A 147 -5.11 10.77 12.07
CA LYS A 147 -4.14 10.09 12.94
C LYS A 147 -2.85 10.89 13.18
N PRO A 148 -2.19 11.49 12.16
CA PRO A 148 -0.95 12.24 12.39
C PRO A 148 -1.12 13.40 13.37
N ALA A 149 -2.25 14.10 13.32
CA ALA A 149 -2.52 15.22 14.20
C ALA A 149 -2.68 14.79 15.68
N GLY A 150 -3.36 13.66 15.92
CA GLY A 150 -3.48 13.07 17.24
C GLY A 150 -2.11 12.60 17.79
N LEU A 151 -1.32 11.92 16.96
CA LEU A 151 0.04 11.48 17.31
C LEU A 151 0.98 12.66 17.58
N GLN A 152 0.91 13.72 16.79
CA GLN A 152 1.70 14.94 16.99
C GLN A 152 1.33 15.62 18.32
N TYR A 153 0.03 15.71 18.62
CA TYR A 153 -0.44 16.22 19.90
C TYR A 153 0.12 15.38 21.06
N ALA A 154 0.08 14.05 20.94
CA ALA A 154 0.60 13.16 21.96
C ALA A 154 2.10 13.33 22.18
N LEU A 155 2.90 13.45 21.13
CA LEU A 155 4.34 13.72 21.27
C LEU A 155 4.64 15.06 21.96
N ARG A 156 3.84 16.10 21.68
CA ARG A 156 3.95 17.38 22.37
C ARG A 156 3.64 17.25 23.86
N GLU A 157 2.59 16.52 24.22
CA GLU A 157 2.21 16.32 25.64
C GLU A 157 3.22 15.45 26.38
N LEU A 158 3.78 14.44 25.75
CA LEU A 158 4.85 13.60 26.30
C LEU A 158 6.17 14.40 26.46
N GLY A 159 6.35 15.41 25.63
CA GLY A 159 7.59 16.18 25.49
C GLY A 159 8.58 15.50 24.55
N PHE A 160 8.89 16.15 23.43
CA PHE A 160 9.75 15.61 22.38
C PHE A 160 11.08 15.08 22.91
N GLU A 161 11.83 15.88 23.68
CA GLU A 161 13.11 15.45 24.23
C GLU A 161 12.95 14.28 25.20
N LYS A 162 11.89 14.26 26.02
CA LYS A 162 11.62 13.12 26.91
C LYS A 162 11.36 11.84 26.16
N VAL A 163 10.64 11.89 25.03
CA VAL A 163 10.43 10.70 24.16
C VAL A 163 11.75 10.23 23.60
N LYS A 164 12.58 11.14 23.10
CA LYS A 164 13.90 10.83 22.54
C LYS A 164 14.86 10.23 23.58
N ASP A 165 14.87 10.76 24.80
CA ASP A 165 15.78 10.32 25.86
C ASP A 165 15.36 9.00 26.52
N ASN A 166 14.05 8.73 26.59
CA ASN A 166 13.54 7.57 27.33
C ASN A 166 13.29 6.35 26.46
N TYR A 167 13.10 6.51 25.13
CA TYR A 167 12.76 5.41 24.23
C TYR A 167 13.68 5.38 23.01
N ASP A 168 14.11 4.19 22.63
CA ASP A 168 14.88 3.97 21.41
C ASP A 168 13.97 4.01 20.17
N MET A 169 12.76 3.45 20.29
CA MET A 169 11.80 3.34 19.18
C MET A 169 10.37 3.67 19.62
N VAL A 170 9.61 4.24 18.73
CA VAL A 170 8.16 4.45 18.86
C VAL A 170 7.44 3.51 17.88
N MET A 171 6.58 2.63 18.40
CA MET A 171 5.71 1.77 17.60
C MET A 171 4.36 2.45 17.43
N ILE A 172 3.90 2.56 16.18
CA ILE A 172 2.61 3.15 15.83
C ILE A 172 1.60 2.06 15.54
N LEU A 173 0.47 2.12 16.24
CA LEU A 173 -0.63 1.15 16.14
C LEU A 173 -1.97 1.86 15.95
N ASP A 174 -2.89 1.20 15.26
CA ASP A 174 -4.31 1.58 15.23
C ASP A 174 -5.05 0.90 16.39
N ALA A 175 -6.19 1.46 16.79
CA ALA A 175 -6.94 1.01 17.97
C ALA A 175 -7.53 -0.40 17.83
N ASP A 176 -7.64 -0.92 16.63
CA ASP A 176 -8.13 -2.25 16.31
C ASP A 176 -7.02 -3.30 16.15
N ASN A 177 -5.76 -2.92 16.29
CA ASN A 177 -4.64 -3.83 16.04
C ASN A 177 -4.41 -4.82 17.16
N PHE A 178 -4.34 -6.10 16.83
CA PHE A 178 -3.70 -7.11 17.65
C PHE A 178 -2.28 -7.36 17.17
N VAL A 179 -1.39 -7.71 18.07
CA VAL A 179 0.01 -7.99 17.77
C VAL A 179 0.39 -9.40 18.20
N SER A 180 1.36 -10.01 17.51
CA SER A 180 1.97 -11.25 17.98
C SER A 180 2.76 -11.00 19.26
N THR A 181 2.75 -11.97 20.19
CA THR A 181 3.40 -11.80 21.50
C THR A 181 4.90 -11.53 21.41
N ASN A 182 5.57 -12.03 20.37
CA ASN A 182 6.99 -11.87 20.12
C ASN A 182 7.38 -10.55 19.42
N ILE A 183 6.43 -9.65 19.13
CA ILE A 183 6.65 -8.51 18.22
C ILE A 183 7.82 -7.63 18.64
N LEU A 184 7.94 -7.28 19.92
CA LEU A 184 9.02 -6.43 20.40
C LEU A 184 10.37 -7.16 20.45
N LYS A 185 10.39 -8.46 20.71
CA LYS A 185 11.63 -9.28 20.65
C LYS A 185 12.21 -9.32 19.24
N GLU A 186 11.35 -9.52 18.25
CA GLU A 186 11.75 -9.55 16.84
C GLU A 186 12.29 -8.19 16.39
N VAL A 187 11.56 -7.11 16.71
CA VAL A 187 11.99 -5.75 16.35
C VAL A 187 13.29 -5.38 17.07
N ASN A 188 13.42 -5.65 18.40
CA ASN A 188 14.64 -5.42 19.16
C ASN A 188 15.85 -6.11 18.53
N SER A 189 15.69 -7.40 18.23
CA SER A 189 16.78 -8.21 17.70
C SER A 189 17.24 -7.74 16.33
N GLN A 190 16.27 -7.48 15.43
CA GLN A 190 16.56 -6.95 14.11
C GLN A 190 17.14 -5.53 14.16
N PHE A 191 16.62 -4.67 15.03
CA PHE A 191 17.07 -3.29 15.20
C PHE A 191 18.56 -3.23 15.53
N ILE A 192 18.98 -4.02 16.52
CA ILE A 192 20.38 -4.08 16.95
C ILE A 192 21.24 -4.74 15.89
N ALA A 193 20.84 -5.90 15.36
CA ALA A 193 21.60 -6.64 14.36
C ALA A 193 21.80 -5.88 13.04
N LYS A 194 20.85 -5.02 12.67
CA LYS A 194 20.89 -4.24 11.42
C LYS A 194 21.42 -2.82 11.58
N ASN A 195 22.16 -2.53 12.66
CA ASN A 195 22.75 -1.22 12.96
C ASN A 195 21.69 -0.09 13.00
N LYS A 196 20.65 -0.30 13.77
CA LYS A 196 19.63 0.69 14.11
C LYS A 196 19.05 1.42 12.88
N PRO A 197 18.30 0.73 12.01
CA PRO A 197 17.60 1.39 10.90
C PRO A 197 16.55 2.38 11.43
N GLU A 198 16.23 3.39 10.65
CA GLU A 198 15.28 4.44 11.01
C GLU A 198 13.87 3.87 11.24
N VAL A 199 13.46 2.90 10.41
CA VAL A 199 12.15 2.24 10.53
C VAL A 199 12.25 0.73 10.30
N ILE A 200 11.47 -0.02 11.08
CA ILE A 200 11.16 -1.43 10.86
C ILE A 200 9.64 -1.56 10.74
N GLN A 201 9.17 -2.01 9.58
CA GLN A 201 7.78 -2.37 9.36
C GLN A 201 7.58 -3.85 9.65
N THR A 202 6.59 -4.20 10.47
CA THR A 202 6.22 -5.59 10.76
C THR A 202 5.20 -6.14 9.76
N TYR A 203 4.95 -7.44 9.79
CA TYR A 203 4.02 -8.13 8.90
C TYR A 203 2.57 -7.67 9.13
N LEU A 204 1.93 -7.15 8.09
CA LEU A 204 0.54 -6.71 8.14
C LEU A 204 -0.38 -7.88 7.78
N ASP A 205 -1.09 -8.41 8.75
CA ASP A 205 -2.07 -9.48 8.58
C ASP A 205 -3.50 -8.98 8.78
N SER A 206 -4.47 -9.86 8.70
CA SER A 206 -5.89 -9.53 8.80
C SER A 206 -6.55 -10.29 9.93
N LYS A 207 -7.41 -9.62 10.71
CA LYS A 207 -8.29 -10.28 11.68
C LYS A 207 -9.38 -11.08 10.99
N ASN A 208 -9.87 -10.63 9.84
CA ASN A 208 -11.05 -11.17 9.17
C ASN A 208 -10.81 -11.35 7.66
N TYR A 209 -11.12 -12.55 7.16
CA TYR A 209 -11.05 -12.92 5.74
C TYR A 209 -12.13 -13.92 5.31
N ASN A 210 -13.16 -14.14 6.14
CA ASN A 210 -14.26 -15.05 5.82
C ASN A 210 -15.27 -14.42 4.84
N SER A 211 -15.45 -13.09 4.89
CA SER A 211 -16.24 -12.38 3.89
C SER A 211 -15.50 -12.23 2.56
N LEU A 212 -16.25 -12.06 1.47
CA LEU A 212 -15.66 -11.86 0.13
C LEU A 212 -14.76 -10.61 0.10
N MET A 213 -15.18 -9.51 0.74
CA MET A 213 -14.42 -8.27 0.80
C MET A 213 -13.21 -8.40 1.74
N GLY A 214 -13.36 -9.00 2.91
CA GLY A 214 -12.27 -9.27 3.83
C GLY A 214 -11.19 -10.14 3.19
N LEU A 215 -11.58 -11.23 2.50
CA LEU A 215 -10.64 -12.07 1.74
C LEU A 215 -9.93 -11.28 0.64
N ALA A 216 -10.66 -10.46 -0.10
CA ALA A 216 -10.11 -9.64 -1.18
C ALA A 216 -9.03 -8.66 -0.66
N TYR A 217 -9.32 -7.99 0.46
CA TYR A 217 -8.35 -7.12 1.14
C TYR A 217 -7.14 -7.90 1.64
N SER A 218 -7.37 -8.99 2.36
CA SER A 218 -6.31 -9.85 2.91
C SER A 218 -5.39 -10.36 1.81
N ALA A 219 -5.95 -10.81 0.68
CA ALA A 219 -5.18 -11.28 -0.48
C ALA A 219 -4.23 -10.20 -1.04
N VAL A 220 -4.67 -8.95 -1.08
CA VAL A 220 -3.83 -7.82 -1.51
C VAL A 220 -2.67 -7.61 -0.53
N PHE A 221 -2.94 -7.63 0.78
CA PHE A 221 -1.91 -7.48 1.81
C PHE A 221 -0.93 -8.65 1.81
N TRP A 222 -1.41 -9.91 1.74
CA TRP A 222 -0.54 -11.09 1.68
C TRP A 222 0.33 -11.12 0.41
N THR A 223 -0.24 -10.69 -0.73
CA THR A 223 0.52 -10.55 -1.97
C THR A 223 1.62 -9.49 -1.82
N ASN A 224 1.30 -8.35 -1.23
CA ASN A 224 2.26 -7.27 -0.98
C ASN A 224 3.35 -7.70 0.02
N ASN A 225 2.97 -8.29 1.15
CA ASN A 225 3.92 -8.78 2.16
C ASN A 225 4.94 -9.73 1.55
N ARG A 226 4.47 -10.68 0.73
CA ARG A 226 5.32 -11.73 0.16
C ARG A 226 6.16 -11.25 -1.03
N PHE A 227 5.49 -10.67 -2.04
CA PHE A 227 6.11 -10.38 -3.34
C PHE A 227 6.66 -8.97 -3.47
N MET A 228 6.38 -8.11 -2.50
CA MET A 228 6.94 -6.76 -2.47
C MET A 228 7.81 -6.54 -1.23
N GLN A 229 7.29 -6.74 -0.02
CA GLN A 229 8.05 -6.48 1.21
C GLN A 229 9.18 -7.50 1.44
N ALA A 230 8.83 -8.79 1.57
CA ALA A 230 9.82 -9.84 1.78
C ALA A 230 10.81 -9.95 0.61
N ALA A 231 10.34 -9.76 -0.62
CA ALA A 231 11.19 -9.77 -1.80
C ALA A 231 12.21 -8.62 -1.78
N ARG A 232 11.79 -7.38 -1.49
CA ARG A 232 12.67 -6.21 -1.38
C ARG A 232 13.67 -6.36 -0.24
N TYR A 233 13.22 -6.81 0.92
CA TYR A 233 14.11 -7.07 2.05
C TYR A 233 15.24 -8.01 1.67
N ARG A 234 14.94 -9.12 0.98
CA ARG A 234 15.94 -10.12 0.54
C ARG A 234 17.02 -9.56 -0.37
N ILE A 235 16.69 -8.61 -1.23
CA ILE A 235 17.63 -8.01 -2.19
C ILE A 235 18.17 -6.64 -1.76
N GLY A 236 17.89 -6.24 -0.52
CA GLY A 236 18.41 -4.99 0.07
C GLY A 236 17.82 -3.70 -0.50
N LEU A 237 16.61 -3.78 -1.09
CA LEU A 237 15.84 -2.61 -1.51
C LEU A 237 15.00 -2.06 -0.34
N PRO A 238 14.66 -0.76 -0.36
CA PRO A 238 13.86 -0.17 0.69
C PRO A 238 12.46 -0.79 0.76
N ASN A 239 12.03 -1.15 1.96
CA ASN A 239 10.66 -1.57 2.24
C ASN A 239 9.70 -0.39 2.32
N SER A 240 8.41 -0.68 2.44
CA SER A 240 7.36 0.33 2.57
C SER A 240 6.75 0.31 3.96
N ILE A 241 6.34 1.49 4.44
CA ILE A 241 5.59 1.67 5.66
C ILE A 241 4.10 1.50 5.34
N GLY A 242 3.38 0.76 6.16
CA GLY A 242 1.97 0.39 5.90
C GLY A 242 0.96 1.07 6.83
N GLY A 243 1.29 2.23 7.37
CA GLY A 243 0.39 3.04 8.19
C GLY A 243 0.24 2.59 9.64
N THR A 244 0.47 1.32 9.93
CA THR A 244 0.37 0.76 11.29
C THR A 244 1.39 -0.36 11.48
N GLY A 245 1.67 -0.76 12.73
CA GLY A 245 2.62 -1.82 13.03
C GLY A 245 4.06 -1.54 12.59
N PHE A 246 4.46 -0.30 12.50
CA PHE A 246 5.84 0.07 12.24
C PHE A 246 6.49 0.69 13.46
N CYS A 247 7.77 0.43 13.64
CA CYS A 247 8.61 1.04 14.65
C CYS A 247 9.54 2.06 13.99
N VAL A 248 9.48 3.30 14.43
CA VAL A 248 10.39 4.37 14.01
C VAL A 248 11.33 4.73 15.18
N THR A 249 12.59 5.01 14.90
CA THR A 249 13.52 5.47 15.96
C THR A 249 13.04 6.79 16.53
N SER A 250 13.08 6.93 17.87
CA SER A 250 12.70 8.19 18.54
C SER A 250 13.56 9.33 18.07
N GLU A 251 14.86 9.07 17.84
CA GLU A 251 15.79 10.06 17.31
C GLU A 251 15.36 10.62 15.95
N TYR A 252 15.05 9.74 14.98
CA TYR A 252 14.59 10.19 13.66
C TYR A 252 13.26 10.93 13.76
N LEU A 253 12.29 10.36 14.49
CA LEU A 253 10.96 10.93 14.63
C LEU A 253 10.99 12.34 15.22
N ILE A 254 11.77 12.55 16.29
CA ILE A 254 11.85 13.86 16.95
C ILE A 254 12.66 14.86 16.11
N ASN A 255 13.78 14.43 15.51
CA ASN A 255 14.61 15.30 14.67
C ASN A 255 13.88 15.74 13.39
N SER A 256 12.92 14.94 12.86
CA SER A 256 12.05 15.32 11.75
C SER A 256 10.86 16.22 12.15
N GLY A 257 10.70 16.51 13.45
CA GLY A 257 9.61 17.36 13.97
C GLY A 257 8.36 16.60 14.38
N GLY A 258 8.44 15.27 14.56
CA GLY A 258 7.33 14.39 14.94
C GLY A 258 6.46 13.97 13.76
N PHE A 259 5.15 13.86 13.98
CA PHE A 259 4.17 13.49 12.94
C PHE A 259 3.61 14.72 12.20
N ASN A 260 4.47 15.63 11.77
CA ASN A 260 4.07 16.86 11.06
C ASN A 260 3.86 16.60 9.55
N TYR A 261 3.16 15.50 9.21
CA TYR A 261 2.82 15.14 7.85
C TYR A 261 1.45 15.69 7.46
N LYS A 262 1.29 16.08 6.19
CA LYS A 262 0.09 16.80 5.73
C LYS A 262 -0.76 15.98 4.76
N THR A 263 -0.26 14.83 4.31
CA THR A 263 -0.96 14.00 3.36
C THR A 263 -1.88 12.99 4.05
N LEU A 264 -2.82 12.44 3.30
CA LEU A 264 -3.71 11.35 3.75
C LEU A 264 -3.01 9.99 3.85
N THR A 265 -1.71 9.92 3.47
CA THR A 265 -0.82 8.77 3.60
C THR A 265 0.50 9.26 4.20
N GLU A 266 0.43 9.65 5.46
CA GLU A 266 1.55 10.13 6.25
C GLU A 266 2.70 9.13 6.34
N ASP A 267 2.36 7.86 6.30
CA ASP A 267 3.26 6.71 6.27
C ASP A 267 4.13 6.69 5.02
N LEU A 268 3.52 6.85 3.85
CA LEU A 268 4.24 6.95 2.58
C LEU A 268 5.05 8.23 2.49
N GLU A 269 4.53 9.35 3.01
CA GLU A 269 5.27 10.62 3.06
C GLU A 269 6.53 10.48 3.91
N MET A 270 6.42 9.88 5.12
CA MET A 270 7.54 9.55 6.00
C MET A 270 8.54 8.60 5.32
N GLU A 271 8.04 7.53 4.69
CA GLU A 271 8.89 6.57 3.97
C GLU A 271 9.77 7.24 2.92
N ILE A 272 9.16 8.06 2.07
CA ILE A 272 9.88 8.74 0.98
C ILE A 272 10.86 9.77 1.55
N GLU A 273 10.52 10.46 2.62
CA GLU A 273 11.42 11.40 3.31
C GLU A 273 12.65 10.67 3.86
N ILE A 274 12.46 9.56 4.59
CA ILE A 274 13.56 8.73 5.11
C ILE A 274 14.51 8.32 3.99
N ILE A 275 13.96 7.77 2.91
CA ILE A 275 14.76 7.27 1.79
C ILE A 275 15.51 8.39 1.08
N ARG A 276 14.87 9.55 0.87
CA ARG A 276 15.53 10.72 0.25
C ARG A 276 16.69 11.24 1.10
N ASN A 277 16.60 11.12 2.42
CA ASN A 277 17.64 11.49 3.37
C ASN A 277 18.70 10.40 3.58
N GLY A 278 18.63 9.29 2.82
CA GLY A 278 19.59 8.18 2.86
C GLY A 278 19.34 7.15 3.97
N GLY A 279 18.23 7.29 4.71
CA GLY A 279 17.81 6.37 5.75
C GLY A 279 17.29 5.03 5.22
N ARG A 280 16.94 4.13 6.13
CA ARG A 280 16.56 2.75 5.83
C ARG A 280 15.21 2.41 6.42
N VAL A 281 14.34 1.84 5.58
CA VAL A 281 13.10 1.19 5.99
C VAL A 281 13.27 -0.30 5.77
N LEU A 282 13.21 -1.10 6.83
CA LEU A 282 13.34 -2.54 6.80
C LEU A 282 12.00 -3.23 7.04
N TRP A 283 11.95 -4.51 6.68
CA TRP A 283 10.79 -5.39 6.88
C TRP A 283 11.10 -6.47 7.90
N ASN A 284 10.16 -6.76 8.79
CA ASN A 284 10.19 -7.90 9.69
C ASN A 284 9.05 -8.88 9.34
N ASP A 285 9.41 -10.07 8.85
CA ASP A 285 8.45 -11.12 8.45
C ASP A 285 7.99 -11.99 9.62
N PHE A 286 8.64 -11.86 10.78
CA PHE A 286 8.49 -12.75 11.95
C PHE A 286 7.68 -12.12 13.08
N ALA A 287 7.39 -10.83 12.99
CA ALA A 287 6.54 -10.04 13.87
C ALA A 287 5.28 -9.62 13.13
N SER A 288 4.10 -9.97 13.63
CA SER A 288 2.83 -9.71 12.93
C SER A 288 1.93 -8.78 13.71
N ILE A 289 1.19 -7.95 12.99
CA ILE A 289 -0.02 -7.32 13.49
C ILE A 289 -1.23 -7.82 12.69
N TYR A 290 -2.39 -7.80 13.32
CA TYR A 290 -3.66 -8.22 12.77
C TYR A 290 -4.62 -7.03 12.86
N ASP A 291 -4.99 -6.45 11.73
CA ASP A 291 -5.95 -5.35 11.66
C ASP A 291 -7.31 -5.81 11.10
N GLU A 292 -8.37 -5.06 11.38
CA GLU A 292 -9.69 -5.34 10.87
C GLU A 292 -9.86 -4.80 9.46
N LYS A 293 -10.18 -5.70 8.52
CA LYS A 293 -10.46 -5.30 7.12
C LYS A 293 -11.94 -4.94 6.95
N PRO A 294 -12.28 -3.89 6.18
CA PRO A 294 -13.67 -3.53 5.92
C PRO A 294 -14.44 -4.65 5.24
N ASP A 295 -15.54 -5.10 5.85
CA ASP A 295 -16.43 -6.11 5.27
C ASP A 295 -17.44 -5.52 4.28
N LYS A 296 -17.71 -4.21 4.34
CA LYS A 296 -18.70 -3.52 3.50
C LYS A 296 -18.03 -2.73 2.39
N LEU A 297 -18.52 -2.89 1.15
CA LEU A 297 -17.99 -2.23 -0.04
C LEU A 297 -17.86 -0.70 0.13
N LYS A 298 -18.88 -0.03 0.67
CA LYS A 298 -18.88 1.42 0.84
C LYS A 298 -17.73 1.90 1.71
N MET A 299 -17.52 1.24 2.86
CA MET A 299 -16.42 1.57 3.78
C MET A 299 -15.05 1.30 3.15
N SER A 300 -14.93 0.16 2.48
CA SER A 300 -13.76 -0.21 1.70
C SER A 300 -13.41 0.85 0.64
N MET A 301 -14.39 1.34 -0.13
CA MET A 301 -14.15 2.37 -1.15
C MET A 301 -13.72 3.70 -0.53
N VAL A 302 -14.29 4.09 0.60
CA VAL A 302 -13.91 5.33 1.32
C VAL A 302 -12.46 5.26 1.79
N GLN A 303 -12.06 4.14 2.40
CA GLN A 303 -10.69 3.94 2.90
C GLN A 303 -9.68 3.93 1.74
N ARG A 304 -9.95 3.15 0.68
CA ARG A 304 -9.05 3.07 -0.50
C ARG A 304 -8.97 4.40 -1.26
N HIS A 305 -10.05 5.17 -1.31
CA HIS A 305 -10.04 6.51 -1.92
C HIS A 305 -9.08 7.45 -1.18
N ARG A 306 -9.09 7.41 0.15
CA ARG A 306 -8.14 8.15 0.98
C ARG A 306 -6.69 7.75 0.66
N TRP A 307 -6.41 6.44 0.64
CA TRP A 307 -5.08 5.93 0.29
C TRP A 307 -4.64 6.34 -1.11
N ALA A 308 -5.51 6.19 -2.10
CA ALA A 308 -5.19 6.55 -3.47
C ALA A 308 -4.88 8.04 -3.64
N LYS A 309 -5.65 8.93 -3.00
CA LYS A 309 -5.38 10.37 -3.01
C LYS A 309 -4.00 10.71 -2.44
N GLY A 310 -3.68 10.16 -1.27
CA GLY A 310 -2.38 10.35 -0.64
C GLY A 310 -1.24 9.82 -1.51
N HIS A 311 -1.37 8.61 -2.05
CA HIS A 311 -0.39 8.01 -2.96
C HIS A 311 -0.13 8.87 -4.20
N PHE A 312 -1.17 9.35 -4.89
CA PHE A 312 -0.99 10.23 -6.04
C PHE A 312 -0.30 11.54 -5.66
N TYR A 313 -0.66 12.11 -4.50
CA TYR A 313 -0.01 13.34 -4.03
C TYR A 313 1.49 13.12 -3.79
N VAL A 314 1.85 12.14 -2.97
CA VAL A 314 3.25 11.82 -2.66
C VAL A 314 4.01 11.45 -3.93
N GLY A 315 3.39 10.68 -4.83
CA GLY A 315 3.98 10.29 -6.11
C GLY A 315 4.31 11.48 -7.00
N PHE A 316 3.36 12.34 -7.26
CA PHE A 316 3.58 13.52 -8.12
C PHE A 316 4.60 14.50 -7.53
N MET A 317 4.63 14.66 -6.19
CA MET A 317 5.58 15.55 -5.53
C MET A 317 6.99 14.97 -5.48
N ASN A 318 7.16 13.65 -5.47
CA ASN A 318 8.47 13.03 -5.23
C ASN A 318 9.09 12.32 -6.43
N PHE A 319 8.35 12.11 -7.52
CA PHE A 319 8.86 11.46 -8.72
C PHE A 319 10.14 12.12 -9.26
N ILE A 320 10.08 13.41 -9.58
CA ILE A 320 11.23 14.14 -10.11
C ILE A 320 12.38 14.28 -9.09
N PRO A 321 12.13 14.61 -7.81
CA PRO A 321 13.18 14.61 -6.79
C PRO A 321 13.94 13.28 -6.67
N LEU A 322 13.23 12.14 -6.64
CA LEU A 322 13.86 10.82 -6.57
C LEU A 322 14.66 10.49 -7.83
N LEU A 323 14.13 10.84 -9.01
CA LEU A 323 14.84 10.64 -10.27
C LEU A 323 16.15 11.46 -10.32
N LYS A 324 16.13 12.70 -9.86
CA LYS A 324 17.34 13.54 -9.73
C LYS A 324 18.36 12.93 -8.78
N LEU A 325 17.91 12.37 -7.63
CA LEU A 325 18.80 11.69 -6.68
C LEU A 325 19.41 10.43 -7.29
N PHE A 326 18.62 9.67 -8.07
CA PHE A 326 19.14 8.51 -8.80
C PHE A 326 20.25 8.92 -9.77
N PHE A 327 20.03 9.89 -10.65
CA PHE A 327 21.06 10.34 -11.61
C PHE A 327 22.28 10.97 -10.94
N LYS A 328 22.13 11.57 -9.75
CA LYS A 328 23.25 12.12 -8.98
C LYS A 328 24.13 11.05 -8.35
N SER A 329 23.55 9.95 -7.88
CA SER A 329 24.24 8.93 -7.06
C SER A 329 24.33 7.55 -7.72
N PHE A 330 23.55 7.30 -8.78
CA PHE A 330 23.31 5.97 -9.38
C PHE A 330 22.87 4.91 -8.35
N ASN A 331 22.27 5.35 -7.24
CA ASN A 331 21.79 4.44 -6.22
C ASN A 331 20.40 3.88 -6.63
N ILE A 332 20.37 2.57 -6.86
CA ILE A 332 19.19 1.83 -7.32
C ILE A 332 17.98 1.98 -6.38
N LYS A 333 18.18 2.30 -5.10
CA LYS A 333 17.11 2.52 -4.13
C LYS A 333 16.17 3.66 -4.53
N TYR A 334 16.72 4.72 -5.10
CA TYR A 334 15.90 5.84 -5.59
C TYR A 334 15.12 5.45 -6.83
N LEU A 335 15.73 4.70 -7.74
CA LEU A 335 15.04 4.20 -8.93
C LEU A 335 13.93 3.19 -8.56
N ASP A 336 14.18 2.30 -7.59
CA ASP A 336 13.14 1.41 -7.04
C ASP A 336 11.93 2.20 -6.55
N LYS A 337 12.13 3.28 -5.81
CA LYS A 337 11.02 4.12 -5.34
C LYS A 337 10.34 4.90 -6.45
N VAL A 338 11.06 5.30 -7.49
CA VAL A 338 10.44 5.85 -8.71
C VAL A 338 9.48 4.84 -9.33
N PHE A 339 9.92 3.59 -9.54
CA PHE A 339 9.04 2.54 -10.06
C PHE A 339 7.89 2.21 -9.11
N PHE A 340 8.14 2.17 -7.81
CA PHE A 340 7.10 1.97 -6.80
C PHE A 340 6.01 3.04 -6.88
N LEU A 341 6.39 4.32 -6.98
CA LEU A 341 5.46 5.43 -7.12
C LEU A 341 4.73 5.44 -8.48
N MET A 342 5.38 5.00 -9.56
CA MET A 342 4.75 4.84 -10.88
C MET A 342 3.71 3.72 -10.91
N THR A 343 3.87 2.67 -10.10
CA THR A 343 2.91 1.54 -10.02
C THR A 343 1.73 1.80 -9.09
N MET A 344 1.59 3.02 -8.59
CA MET A 344 0.40 3.43 -7.86
C MET A 344 -0.85 3.24 -8.72
N GLY A 345 -1.92 2.77 -8.09
CA GLY A 345 -3.12 2.47 -8.86
C GLY A 345 -3.02 1.18 -9.67
N ARG A 346 -2.41 0.12 -9.13
CA ARG A 346 -2.29 -1.18 -9.83
C ARG A 346 -3.60 -1.66 -10.44
N SER A 347 -4.72 -1.46 -9.75
CA SER A 347 -6.04 -1.83 -10.27
C SER A 347 -6.44 -1.00 -11.50
N ALA A 348 -6.07 0.30 -11.52
CA ALA A 348 -6.25 1.13 -12.71
C ALA A 348 -5.36 0.62 -13.86
N HIS A 349 -4.12 0.29 -13.59
CA HIS A 349 -3.22 -0.33 -14.57
C HIS A 349 -3.79 -1.64 -15.13
N PHE A 350 -4.36 -2.50 -14.28
CA PHE A 350 -4.99 -3.74 -14.72
C PHE A 350 -6.08 -3.48 -15.77
N ILE A 351 -7.03 -2.61 -15.47
CA ILE A 351 -8.16 -2.32 -16.36
C ILE A 351 -7.69 -1.64 -17.66
N ILE A 352 -6.77 -0.67 -17.54
CA ILE A 352 -6.22 0.03 -18.72
C ILE A 352 -5.45 -0.97 -19.60
N MET A 353 -4.65 -1.83 -18.98
CA MET A 353 -3.87 -2.83 -19.70
C MET A 353 -4.77 -3.88 -20.38
N MET A 354 -5.84 -4.33 -19.72
CA MET A 354 -6.87 -5.18 -20.35
C MET A 354 -7.46 -4.49 -21.58
N PHE A 355 -7.80 -3.22 -21.47
CA PHE A 355 -8.33 -2.43 -22.58
C PHE A 355 -7.33 -2.30 -23.73
N VAL A 356 -6.06 -1.98 -23.42
CA VAL A 356 -4.97 -1.87 -24.40
C VAL A 356 -4.77 -3.19 -25.14
N VAL A 357 -4.65 -4.31 -24.43
CA VAL A 357 -4.47 -5.64 -25.03
C VAL A 357 -5.67 -6.02 -25.89
N SER A 358 -6.89 -5.69 -25.45
CA SER A 358 -8.11 -5.94 -26.24
C SER A 358 -8.13 -5.11 -27.53
N LEU A 359 -7.74 -3.83 -27.49
CA LEU A 359 -7.67 -2.99 -28.68
C LEU A 359 -6.59 -3.46 -29.66
N GLN A 360 -5.44 -3.92 -29.15
CA GLN A 360 -4.38 -4.52 -29.96
C GLN A 360 -4.88 -5.78 -30.67
N GLY A 361 -5.62 -6.64 -29.95
CA GLY A 361 -6.24 -7.82 -30.53
C GLY A 361 -7.25 -7.49 -31.65
N ILE A 362 -8.13 -6.51 -31.40
CA ILE A 362 -9.09 -6.02 -32.40
C ILE A 362 -8.34 -5.45 -33.62
N TYR A 363 -7.30 -4.65 -33.39
CA TYR A 363 -6.47 -4.12 -34.47
C TYR A 363 -5.89 -5.23 -35.33
N LEU A 364 -5.31 -6.26 -34.72
CA LEU A 364 -4.71 -7.40 -35.44
C LEU A 364 -5.76 -8.21 -36.22
N LEU A 365 -6.97 -8.37 -35.68
CA LEU A 365 -8.09 -9.04 -36.38
C LEU A 365 -8.59 -8.24 -37.58
N LEU A 366 -8.48 -6.90 -37.52
CA LEU A 366 -8.88 -6.00 -38.59
C LEU A 366 -7.70 -5.55 -39.49
N ASN A 367 -6.59 -6.29 -39.46
CA ASN A 367 -5.30 -5.92 -40.02
C ASN A 367 -5.37 -5.42 -41.47
N ASN A 368 -6.15 -6.10 -42.34
CA ASN A 368 -6.28 -5.70 -43.75
C ASN A 368 -6.82 -4.27 -43.94
N LYS A 369 -7.78 -3.83 -43.11
CA LYS A 369 -8.34 -2.47 -43.15
C LYS A 369 -7.40 -1.44 -42.50
N SER A 370 -6.72 -1.81 -41.43
CA SER A 370 -5.79 -0.94 -40.70
C SER A 370 -4.55 -0.68 -41.56
N ASN A 371 -4.05 -1.67 -42.24
CA ASN A 371 -2.93 -1.53 -43.18
C ASN A 371 -3.28 -0.64 -44.37
N GLU A 372 -4.52 -0.72 -44.92
CA GLU A 372 -4.97 0.22 -45.95
C GLU A 372 -4.94 1.68 -45.48
N ILE A 373 -5.36 1.97 -44.22
CA ILE A 373 -5.33 3.30 -43.65
C ILE A 373 -3.90 3.83 -43.53
N LEU A 374 -2.97 3.01 -43.00
CA LEU A 374 -1.58 3.43 -42.80
C LEU A 374 -0.82 3.52 -44.14
N ASN A 375 -1.10 2.67 -45.10
CA ASN A 375 -0.51 2.72 -46.42
C ASN A 375 -0.96 3.96 -47.20
N ASN A 376 -2.20 4.41 -47.01
CA ASN A 376 -2.70 5.66 -47.60
C ASN A 376 -1.93 6.91 -47.10
N LEU A 377 -1.26 6.80 -45.91
CA LEU A 377 -0.36 7.84 -45.37
C LEU A 377 1.09 7.66 -45.80
N HIS A 378 1.40 6.72 -46.68
CA HIS A 378 2.78 6.35 -47.11
C HIS A 378 3.70 5.99 -45.91
N LEU A 379 3.13 5.31 -44.89
CA LEU A 379 3.80 4.94 -43.65
C LEU A 379 4.05 3.42 -43.55
N GLU A 380 4.39 2.77 -44.66
CA GLU A 380 4.55 1.29 -44.78
C GLU A 380 5.54 0.75 -43.70
N GLY A 381 6.65 1.41 -43.46
CA GLY A 381 7.60 1.00 -42.43
C GLY A 381 7.04 1.07 -41.00
N ILE A 382 6.16 2.04 -40.74
CA ILE A 382 5.49 2.18 -39.43
C ILE A 382 4.43 1.09 -39.27
N THR A 383 3.73 0.73 -40.36
CA THR A 383 2.72 -0.34 -40.34
C THR A 383 3.33 -1.66 -39.92
N THR A 384 4.44 -2.06 -40.50
CA THR A 384 5.17 -3.29 -40.14
C THR A 384 5.62 -3.23 -38.68
N PHE A 385 6.25 -2.12 -38.29
CA PHE A 385 6.72 -1.93 -36.91
C PHE A 385 5.57 -2.01 -35.87
N VAL A 386 4.43 -1.38 -36.16
CA VAL A 386 3.25 -1.43 -35.24
C VAL A 386 2.69 -2.85 -35.16
N ASN A 387 2.53 -3.55 -36.29
CA ASN A 387 1.98 -4.92 -36.31
C ASN A 387 2.86 -5.88 -35.49
N ASP A 388 4.16 -5.88 -35.76
CA ASP A 388 5.10 -6.78 -35.07
C ASP A 388 5.14 -6.50 -33.56
N ASN A 389 5.18 -5.21 -33.19
CA ASN A 389 5.23 -4.83 -31.77
C ASN A 389 3.89 -5.04 -31.07
N PHE A 390 2.75 -4.84 -31.71
CA PHE A 390 1.44 -5.07 -31.06
C PHE A 390 1.21 -6.54 -30.74
N LEU A 391 1.60 -7.45 -31.62
CA LEU A 391 1.50 -8.88 -31.34
C LEU A 391 2.40 -9.26 -30.14
N PHE A 392 3.66 -8.88 -30.20
CA PHE A 392 4.62 -9.14 -29.13
C PHE A 392 4.19 -8.55 -27.80
N LEU A 393 3.88 -7.25 -27.79
CA LEU A 393 3.47 -6.53 -26.57
C LEU A 393 2.14 -7.02 -26.03
N GLY A 394 1.17 -7.34 -26.90
CA GLY A 394 -0.14 -7.86 -26.49
C GLY A 394 -0.02 -9.21 -25.77
N ILE A 395 0.74 -10.15 -26.33
CA ILE A 395 0.98 -11.47 -25.71
C ILE A 395 1.77 -11.30 -24.41
N THR A 396 2.87 -10.57 -24.44
CA THR A 396 3.75 -10.41 -23.28
C THR A 396 3.03 -9.71 -22.12
N ASN A 397 2.34 -8.61 -22.41
CA ASN A 397 1.57 -7.87 -21.42
C ASN A 397 0.40 -8.73 -20.88
N GLY A 398 -0.26 -9.52 -21.72
CA GLY A 398 -1.31 -10.45 -21.28
C GLY A 398 -0.80 -11.50 -20.29
N ILE A 399 0.37 -12.09 -20.57
CA ILE A 399 1.03 -13.05 -19.67
C ILE A 399 1.40 -12.38 -18.35
N LEU A 400 2.03 -11.22 -18.39
CA LEU A 400 2.44 -10.45 -17.20
C LEU A 400 1.24 -10.02 -16.36
N LEU A 401 0.12 -9.70 -17.00
CA LEU A 401 -1.14 -9.37 -16.34
C LEU A 401 -1.71 -10.59 -15.61
N GLY A 402 -1.80 -11.74 -16.27
CA GLY A 402 -2.23 -12.99 -15.65
C GLY A 402 -1.33 -13.40 -14.48
N TYR A 403 -0.02 -13.26 -14.64
CA TYR A 403 0.95 -13.49 -13.57
C TYR A 403 0.70 -12.58 -12.37
N SER A 404 0.63 -11.27 -12.59
CA SER A 404 0.57 -10.28 -11.50
C SER A 404 -0.77 -10.24 -10.78
N PHE A 405 -1.88 -10.46 -11.49
CA PHE A 405 -3.23 -10.26 -10.95
C PHE A 405 -4.02 -11.55 -10.72
N ILE A 406 -3.53 -12.68 -11.17
CA ILE A 406 -4.17 -13.98 -10.92
C ILE A 406 -3.19 -14.88 -10.15
N PHE A 407 -2.03 -15.16 -10.73
CA PHE A 407 -1.12 -16.16 -10.18
C PHE A 407 -0.54 -15.73 -8.82
N LEU A 408 0.03 -14.51 -8.69
CA LEU A 408 0.64 -14.07 -7.43
C LEU A 408 -0.37 -13.98 -6.27
N PRO A 409 -1.58 -13.40 -6.43
CA PRO A 409 -2.58 -13.40 -5.37
C PRO A 409 -3.05 -14.78 -4.96
N LEU A 410 -3.32 -15.68 -5.91
CA LEU A 410 -3.70 -17.07 -5.62
C LEU A 410 -2.60 -17.79 -4.85
N TYR A 411 -1.35 -17.61 -5.27
CA TYR A 411 -0.20 -18.18 -4.55
C TYR A 411 -0.10 -17.62 -3.12
N ALA A 412 -0.29 -16.32 -2.93
CA ALA A 412 -0.23 -15.69 -1.62
C ALA A 412 -1.34 -16.19 -0.69
N ILE A 413 -2.57 -16.32 -1.18
CA ILE A 413 -3.71 -16.90 -0.44
C ILE A 413 -3.38 -18.34 -0.05
N PHE A 414 -3.00 -19.18 -1.01
CA PHE A 414 -2.66 -20.57 -0.75
C PHE A 414 -1.50 -20.70 0.26
N ALA A 415 -0.46 -19.92 0.10
CA ALA A 415 0.70 -19.93 1.01
C ALA A 415 0.33 -19.50 2.44
N ARG A 416 -0.68 -18.61 2.59
CA ARG A 416 -1.05 -18.06 3.91
C ARG A 416 -2.11 -18.90 4.63
N ILE A 417 -3.18 -19.27 3.95
CA ILE A 417 -4.34 -19.97 4.57
C ILE A 417 -4.63 -21.34 3.96
N LYS A 418 -3.78 -21.83 3.04
CA LYS A 418 -3.92 -23.13 2.35
C LYS A 418 -5.30 -23.30 1.65
N ASP A 419 -5.97 -22.20 1.31
CA ASP A 419 -7.26 -22.23 0.64
C ASP A 419 -7.10 -22.59 -0.84
N ILE A 420 -7.74 -23.68 -1.24
CA ILE A 420 -7.73 -24.22 -2.60
C ILE A 420 -8.96 -23.84 -3.42
N ASN A 421 -9.88 -23.05 -2.89
CA ASN A 421 -11.06 -22.60 -3.63
C ASN A 421 -10.71 -21.50 -4.64
N ILE A 422 -10.10 -21.89 -5.76
CA ILE A 422 -9.58 -20.98 -6.79
C ILE A 422 -10.68 -20.05 -7.29
N ILE A 423 -11.90 -20.54 -7.51
CA ILE A 423 -13.00 -19.73 -8.07
C ILE A 423 -13.36 -18.60 -7.10
N ARG A 424 -13.57 -18.92 -5.81
CA ARG A 424 -13.86 -17.91 -4.78
C ARG A 424 -12.74 -16.86 -4.69
N ASN A 425 -11.50 -17.32 -4.70
CA ASN A 425 -10.33 -16.46 -4.52
C ASN A 425 -10.13 -15.52 -5.73
N VAL A 426 -10.33 -16.02 -6.95
CA VAL A 426 -10.31 -15.19 -8.17
C VAL A 426 -11.43 -14.16 -8.14
N ILE A 427 -12.66 -14.59 -7.83
CA ILE A 427 -13.81 -13.68 -7.75
C ILE A 427 -13.57 -12.58 -6.70
N ALA A 428 -13.07 -12.93 -5.51
CA ALA A 428 -12.76 -11.96 -4.45
C ALA A 428 -11.74 -10.93 -4.94
N PHE A 429 -10.65 -11.39 -5.54
CA PHE A 429 -9.59 -10.52 -6.02
C PHE A 429 -10.06 -9.61 -7.17
N LEU A 430 -10.76 -10.15 -8.16
CA LEU A 430 -11.32 -9.35 -9.27
C LEU A 430 -12.35 -8.34 -8.77
N TYR A 431 -13.17 -8.70 -7.80
CA TYR A 431 -14.10 -7.78 -7.17
C TYR A 431 -13.39 -6.59 -6.53
N TYR A 432 -12.27 -6.84 -5.82
CA TYR A 432 -11.42 -5.77 -5.30
C TYR A 432 -10.87 -4.90 -6.44
N VAL A 433 -10.26 -5.50 -7.45
CA VAL A 433 -9.60 -4.79 -8.57
C VAL A 433 -10.60 -3.90 -9.32
N ILE A 434 -11.79 -4.40 -9.65
CA ILE A 434 -12.81 -3.64 -10.37
C ILE A 434 -13.31 -2.45 -9.54
N THR A 435 -13.60 -2.68 -8.26
CA THR A 435 -14.06 -1.61 -7.38
C THR A 435 -12.96 -0.60 -7.07
N ASP A 436 -11.69 -1.04 -7.01
CA ASP A 436 -10.55 -0.17 -6.79
C ASP A 436 -10.21 0.68 -8.00
N PHE A 437 -10.44 0.18 -9.23
CA PHE A 437 -10.32 0.99 -10.45
C PHE A 437 -11.17 2.26 -10.39
N ILE A 438 -12.43 2.13 -9.96
CA ILE A 438 -13.34 3.28 -9.80
C ILE A 438 -12.76 4.26 -8.78
N VAL A 439 -12.28 3.75 -7.66
CA VAL A 439 -11.67 4.53 -6.57
C VAL A 439 -10.42 5.25 -7.04
N GLN A 440 -9.50 4.55 -7.69
CA GLN A 440 -8.24 5.11 -8.20
C GLN A 440 -8.48 6.19 -9.26
N THR A 441 -9.42 5.93 -10.19
CA THR A 441 -9.77 6.92 -11.22
C THR A 441 -10.32 8.20 -10.60
N TYR A 442 -11.21 8.07 -9.60
CA TYR A 442 -11.75 9.25 -8.91
C TYR A 442 -10.68 9.99 -8.10
N ALA A 443 -9.83 9.26 -7.40
CA ALA A 443 -8.73 9.83 -6.62
C ALA A 443 -7.72 10.60 -7.50
N LEU A 444 -7.44 10.12 -8.70
CA LEU A 444 -6.54 10.78 -9.65
C LEU A 444 -7.00 12.21 -10.00
N PHE A 445 -8.31 12.45 -10.09
CA PHE A 445 -8.84 13.79 -10.38
C PHE A 445 -8.95 14.68 -9.13
N ASN A 446 -8.87 14.11 -7.93
CA ASN A 446 -9.03 14.81 -6.66
C ASN A 446 -7.79 14.71 -5.75
N TRP A 447 -6.64 14.32 -6.29
CA TRP A 447 -5.42 14.04 -5.52
C TRP A 447 -4.89 15.22 -4.69
N LYS A 448 -5.23 16.47 -5.08
CA LYS A 448 -4.82 17.67 -4.33
C LYS A 448 -5.60 17.90 -3.03
N GLU A 449 -6.76 17.25 -2.88
CA GLU A 449 -7.62 17.40 -1.71
C GLU A 449 -7.16 16.48 -0.57
N GLN A 450 -6.23 16.94 0.29
CA GLN A 450 -5.64 16.15 1.37
C GLN A 450 -6.30 16.37 2.75
N GLY A 451 -7.27 17.26 2.86
CA GLY A 451 -7.81 17.71 4.16
C GLY A 451 -8.97 16.92 4.75
N THR A 452 -9.49 15.88 4.08
CA THR A 452 -10.71 15.18 4.53
C THR A 452 -10.40 13.76 5.00
N TRP A 453 -10.57 13.50 6.29
CA TRP A 453 -10.49 12.16 6.88
C TRP A 453 -11.87 11.67 7.30
N ILE A 454 -12.22 10.42 6.98
CA ILE A 454 -13.47 9.76 7.35
C ILE A 454 -13.13 8.47 8.08
N ARG A 455 -13.70 8.30 9.30
CA ARG A 455 -13.49 7.11 10.14
C ARG A 455 -14.05 5.84 9.47
N THR A 456 -13.33 4.75 9.60
CA THR A 456 -13.83 3.38 9.35
C THR A 456 -14.19 2.77 10.69
N PRO A 457 -15.45 2.39 10.98
CA PRO A 457 -15.84 1.74 12.24
C PRO A 457 -15.23 0.34 12.34
N HIS A 458 -14.77 -0.03 13.54
CA HIS A 458 -14.23 -1.35 13.85
C HIS A 458 -15.11 -2.05 14.91
N VAL A 459 -15.26 -3.36 14.78
CA VAL A 459 -16.13 -4.17 15.66
C VAL A 459 -15.56 -5.57 15.95
N LYS A 460 -14.44 -5.97 15.33
CA LYS A 460 -13.86 -7.32 15.49
C LYS A 460 -12.89 -7.37 16.67
N ASN A 461 -13.26 -8.13 17.67
CA ASN A 461 -12.47 -8.32 18.90
C ASN A 461 -11.62 -9.62 18.91
N GLU A 462 -11.69 -10.39 17.83
CA GLU A 462 -10.98 -11.67 17.68
C GLU A 462 -10.40 -11.79 16.27
N VAL A 463 -9.34 -12.59 16.14
CA VAL A 463 -8.80 -12.96 14.83
C VAL A 463 -9.60 -14.17 14.32
N GLU A 464 -10.20 -14.04 13.14
CA GLU A 464 -10.88 -15.16 12.49
C GLU A 464 -9.82 -16.20 12.06
N THR A 465 -9.88 -17.38 12.67
CA THR A 465 -9.05 -18.53 12.29
C THR A 465 -9.88 -19.52 11.48
N LEU A 466 -9.33 -20.03 10.38
CA LEU A 466 -9.95 -21.14 9.65
C LEU A 466 -9.71 -22.48 10.34
N ASN A 467 -8.67 -22.58 11.16
CA ASN A 467 -8.34 -23.70 12.06
C ASN A 467 -7.36 -23.19 13.12
N ASP A 468 -7.50 -23.61 14.36
CA ASP A 468 -6.64 -23.26 15.51
C ASP A 468 -5.15 -23.65 15.31
N GLU A 469 -4.83 -24.43 14.28
CA GLU A 469 -3.48 -24.88 13.94
C GLU A 469 -2.58 -23.82 13.30
N ILE A 470 -3.13 -22.72 12.76
CA ILE A 470 -2.34 -21.77 11.94
C ILE A 470 -1.52 -20.79 12.79
N VAL A 471 -1.94 -20.49 14.01
CA VAL A 471 -1.21 -19.62 14.94
C VAL A 471 0.04 -20.34 15.49
N ILE A 472 -0.06 -21.67 15.66
CA ILE A 472 1.02 -22.52 16.20
C ILE A 472 2.11 -22.82 15.16
N ASP A 473 1.79 -22.81 13.86
CA ASP A 473 2.74 -23.21 12.79
C ASP A 473 3.83 -22.15 12.51
N LYS A 474 3.65 -20.89 12.91
CA LYS A 474 4.75 -19.90 12.87
C LYS A 474 5.77 -20.11 13.99
N GLU A 475 5.35 -20.58 15.16
CA GLU A 475 6.26 -20.90 16.27
C GLU A 475 7.05 -22.19 16.02
N ASN A 476 6.46 -23.19 15.37
CA ASN A 476 7.11 -24.47 15.10
C ASN A 476 8.06 -24.47 13.89
N LYS A 477 7.88 -23.54 12.91
CA LYS A 477 8.84 -23.37 11.79
C LYS A 477 10.08 -22.57 12.14
N ILE A 478 10.19 -22.12 13.38
CA ILE A 478 11.39 -21.45 13.92
C ILE A 478 12.44 -22.50 14.33
N ASN A 479 12.04 -23.78 14.53
CA ASN A 479 12.89 -24.84 15.05
C ASN A 479 13.33 -25.91 14.02
N GLU A 480 12.98 -25.76 12.73
CA GLU A 480 13.52 -26.54 11.61
C GLU A 480 14.24 -25.61 10.60
#